data_861ae2364c8ecd1744c1fdd37df5d89e
#
_entry.id   861ae2364c8ecd1744c1fdd37df5d89e
#
_cell.length_a   1.000
_cell.length_b   1.000
_cell.length_c   1.000
_cell.angle_alpha   90.00
_cell.angle_beta   90.00
_cell.angle_gamma   90.00
#
_symmetry.space_group_name_H-M   'P 1'
#
loop_
_entity.id
_entity.type
_entity.pdbx_description
1 polymer ?
#
loop_
_entity_poly.entity_id
_entity_poly.type
_entity_poly.pdbx_seq_one_letter_code
_entity_poly.pdbx_strand_id
1 'polypeptide(L)' 'MSAHLVEVVIIGHLGPSLTAALEGYDVVGREDGTSSVTGMVGDQAELRALLAVFDGLNIEVVSVNRVTPA' A
#
# COMPACT_ATOMS: atom_id res chain seq x y z
N MET A 1 -12.13 -13.03 12.12
CA MET A 1 -11.01 -12.08 12.27
C MET A 1 -11.41 -10.76 11.68
N SER A 2 -11.00 -9.69 12.32
CA SER A 2 -11.35 -8.36 11.82
C SER A 2 -10.29 -7.87 10.83
N ALA A 3 -10.76 -7.20 9.80
CA ALA A 3 -9.89 -6.52 8.87
C ALA A 3 -9.25 -5.30 9.54
N HIS A 4 -8.07 -4.93 9.07
CA HIS A 4 -7.35 -3.77 9.59
C HIS A 4 -7.07 -2.80 8.45
N LEU A 5 -7.17 -1.51 8.75
CA LEU A 5 -6.74 -0.49 7.81
C LEU A 5 -5.23 -0.35 7.91
N VAL A 6 -4.55 -0.46 6.79
CA VAL A 6 -3.08 -0.42 6.73
C VAL A 6 -2.66 0.65 5.73
N GLU A 7 -1.60 1.37 6.08
CA GLU A 7 -0.97 2.32 5.17
C GLU A 7 0.43 1.83 4.84
N VAL A 8 0.70 1.69 3.55
CA VAL A 8 2.04 1.36 3.04
C VAL A 8 2.57 2.60 2.33
N VAL A 9 3.73 3.06 2.75
CA VAL A 9 4.39 4.19 2.10
C VAL A 9 5.53 3.65 1.24
N ILE A 10 5.53 4.02 -0.02
CA ILE A 10 6.53 3.57 -1.00
C ILE A 10 7.24 4.77 -1.62
N ILE A 11 8.44 4.51 -2.16
CA ILE A 11 9.18 5.52 -2.92
C ILE A 11 8.60 5.60 -4.33
N GLY A 12 8.39 6.81 -4.79
CA GLY A 12 7.93 7.08 -6.15
C GLY A 12 6.42 7.21 -6.25
N HIS A 13 5.95 7.41 -7.47
CA HIS A 13 4.53 7.52 -7.77
C HIS A 13 4.13 6.39 -8.70
N LEU A 14 3.00 5.77 -8.38
CA LEU A 14 2.48 4.66 -9.18
C LEU A 14 1.79 5.19 -10.44
N GLY A 15 2.07 4.53 -11.57
CA GLY A 15 1.38 4.84 -12.80
C GLY A 15 -0.09 4.35 -12.79
N PRO A 16 -0.89 4.80 -13.77
CA PRO A 16 -2.31 4.46 -13.81
C PRO A 16 -2.61 2.96 -13.87
N SER A 17 -1.78 2.20 -14.58
CA SER A 17 -1.97 0.76 -14.71
C SER A 17 -1.83 0.04 -13.37
N LEU A 18 -0.80 0.42 -12.60
CA LEU A 18 -0.57 -0.21 -11.30
C LEU A 18 -1.60 0.25 -10.28
N THR A 19 -1.97 1.53 -10.32
CA THR A 19 -3.03 2.06 -9.46
C THR A 19 -4.34 1.30 -9.71
N ALA A 20 -4.66 1.03 -10.97
CA ALA A 20 -5.85 0.26 -11.31
C ALA A 20 -5.76 -1.19 -10.80
N ALA A 21 -4.56 -1.78 -10.80
CA ALA A 21 -4.35 -3.13 -10.31
C ALA A 21 -4.50 -3.23 -8.78
N LEU A 22 -4.38 -2.12 -8.08
CA LEU A 22 -4.56 -2.05 -6.62
C LEU A 22 -5.99 -1.68 -6.26
N GLU A 23 -6.94 -2.35 -6.90
CA GLU A 23 -8.35 -2.14 -6.63
C GLU A 23 -8.66 -2.37 -5.15
N GLY A 24 -9.42 -1.47 -4.56
CA GLY A 24 -9.74 -1.52 -3.14
C GLY A 24 -8.75 -0.77 -2.25
N TYR A 25 -7.65 -0.28 -2.81
CA TYR A 25 -6.70 0.55 -2.07
C TYR A 25 -6.75 1.99 -2.57
N ASP A 26 -6.56 2.93 -1.65
CA ASP A 26 -6.45 4.34 -1.99
C ASP A 26 -4.97 4.67 -2.18
N VAL A 27 -4.63 5.18 -3.36
CA VAL A 27 -3.25 5.54 -3.70
C VAL A 27 -3.17 7.05 -3.81
N VAL A 28 -2.30 7.64 -2.99
CA VAL A 28 -2.11 9.10 -2.95
C VAL A 28 -0.62 9.41 -3.13
N GLY A 29 -0.29 10.11 -4.20
CA GLY A 29 1.07 10.63 -4.39
C GLY A 29 1.32 11.81 -3.47
N ARG A 30 2.53 11.91 -2.93
CA ARG A 30 2.94 12.98 -2.04
C ARG A 30 3.98 13.86 -2.70
N GLU A 31 4.13 15.07 -2.21
CA GLU A 31 5.08 16.04 -2.74
C GLU A 31 6.54 15.65 -2.49
N ASP A 32 6.77 14.80 -1.49
CA ASP A 32 8.12 14.38 -1.12
C ASP A 32 8.69 13.24 -1.97
N GLY A 33 7.98 12.85 -3.02
CA GLY A 33 8.41 11.77 -3.90
C GLY A 33 7.98 10.39 -3.45
N THR A 34 7.13 10.30 -2.45
CA THR A 34 6.56 9.02 -1.99
C THR A 34 5.10 8.91 -2.38
N SER A 35 4.54 7.71 -2.21
CA SER A 35 3.12 7.46 -2.35
C SER A 35 2.61 6.68 -1.15
N SER A 36 1.38 6.98 -0.76
CA SER A 36 0.69 6.27 0.31
C SER A 36 -0.33 5.34 -0.33
N VAL A 37 -0.31 4.07 0.05
CA VAL A 37 -1.27 3.06 -0.39
C VAL A 37 -2.02 2.60 0.85
N THR A 38 -3.30 2.91 0.94
CA THR A 38 -4.10 2.67 2.14
C THR A 38 -5.28 1.77 1.79
N GLY A 39 -5.52 0.77 2.59
CA GLY A 39 -6.66 -0.12 2.39
C GLY A 39 -6.82 -1.11 3.51
N MET A 40 -7.94 -1.84 3.44
CA MET A 40 -8.24 -2.87 4.43
C MET A 40 -7.57 -4.19 4.06
N VAL A 41 -6.91 -4.81 5.02
CA VAL A 41 -6.35 -6.14 4.85
C VAL A 41 -7.01 -7.08 5.87
N GLY A 42 -7.41 -8.25 5.41
CA GLY A 42 -8.12 -9.22 6.24
C GLY A 42 -7.19 -10.02 7.15
N ASP A 43 -5.97 -10.26 6.69
CA ASP A 43 -5.00 -11.03 7.46
C ASP A 43 -3.57 -10.71 6.99
N GLN A 44 -2.60 -11.35 7.66
CA GLN A 44 -1.19 -11.15 7.33
C GLN A 44 -0.83 -11.64 5.94
N ALA A 45 -1.47 -12.69 5.48
CA ALA A 45 -1.19 -13.22 4.14
C ALA A 45 -1.58 -12.22 3.06
N GLU A 46 -2.69 -11.51 3.24
CA GLU A 46 -3.12 -10.47 2.32
C GLU A 46 -2.15 -9.30 2.31
N LEU A 47 -1.66 -8.89 3.47
CA LEU A 47 -0.65 -7.84 3.56
C LEU A 47 0.66 -8.27 2.88
N ARG A 48 1.10 -9.50 3.09
CA ARG A 48 2.30 -10.03 2.44
C ARG A 48 2.15 -10.05 0.92
N ALA A 49 0.96 -10.40 0.43
CA ALA A 49 0.70 -10.41 -1.00
C ALA A 49 0.82 -9.00 -1.59
N LEU A 50 0.31 -8.00 -0.89
CA LEU A 50 0.45 -6.60 -1.30
C LEU A 50 1.92 -6.19 -1.35
N LEU A 51 2.68 -6.49 -0.30
CA LEU A 51 4.10 -6.15 -0.25
C LEU A 51 4.90 -6.88 -1.32
N ALA A 52 4.52 -8.12 -1.64
CA ALA A 52 5.17 -8.90 -2.70
C ALA A 52 4.99 -8.26 -4.08
N VAL A 53 3.86 -7.60 -4.32
CA VAL A 53 3.65 -6.86 -5.56
C VAL A 53 4.68 -5.76 -5.70
N PHE A 54 4.91 -4.99 -4.65
CA PHE A 54 5.90 -3.92 -4.69
C PHE A 54 7.32 -4.47 -4.84
N ASP A 55 7.63 -5.53 -4.11
CA ASP A 55 8.95 -6.17 -4.20
C ASP A 55 9.23 -6.69 -5.61
N GLY A 56 8.25 -7.35 -6.22
CA GLY A 56 8.37 -7.87 -7.58
C GLY A 56 8.57 -6.79 -8.64
N LEU A 57 8.17 -5.56 -8.35
CA LEU A 57 8.33 -4.41 -9.24
C LEU A 57 9.54 -3.54 -8.86
N ASN A 58 10.36 -3.98 -7.92
CA ASN A 58 11.49 -3.22 -7.39
C ASN A 58 11.09 -1.87 -6.82
N ILE A 59 9.92 -1.80 -6.23
CA ILE A 59 9.43 -0.59 -5.55
C ILE A 59 9.84 -0.67 -4.08
N GLU A 60 10.56 0.33 -3.62
CA GLU A 60 11.01 0.37 -2.23
C GLU A 60 9.87 0.75 -1.30
N VAL A 61 9.66 -0.07 -0.27
CA VAL A 61 8.69 0.19 0.79
C VAL A 61 9.40 0.96 1.91
N VAL A 62 8.89 2.13 2.24
CA VAL A 62 9.44 2.97 3.30
C VAL A 62 8.92 2.55 4.66
N SER A 63 7.61 2.33 4.73
CA SER A 63 6.97 1.97 6.00
C SER A 63 5.66 1.24 5.78
N VAL A 64 5.29 0.45 6.76
CA VAL A 64 4.00 -0.23 6.83
C VAL A 64 3.43 0.04 8.21
N ASN A 65 2.28 0.69 8.27
CA ASN A 65 1.66 1.06 9.54
C ASN A 65 0.20 0.67 9.55
N ARG A 66 -0.24 0.15 10.70
CA ARG A 66 -1.66 -0.01 10.95
C ARG A 66 -2.22 1.37 11.27
N VAL A 67 -3.30 1.74 10.57
CA VAL A 67 -4.00 2.99 10.86
C VAL A 67 -5.08 2.68 11.89
N THR A 68 -4.92 3.27 13.06
CA THR A 68 -5.88 3.07 14.14
C THR A 68 -6.82 4.29 14.15
N PRO A 69 -8.12 4.09 14.04
CA PRO A 69 -9.05 5.22 14.16
C PRO A 69 -8.96 5.81 15.55
N ALA A 70 -9.03 7.12 15.60
CA ALA A 70 -8.96 7.86 16.86
C ALA A 70 -10.19 7.60 17.74
#